data_881f9d186bc9f611bf6e5f6be4f49800
#
_entry.id   881f9d186bc9f611bf6e5f6be4f49800
#
_cell.length_a   1.000
_cell.length_b   1.000
_cell.length_c   1.000
_cell.angle_alpha   90.00
_cell.angle_beta   90.00
_cell.angle_gamma   90.00
#
_symmetry.space_group_name_H-M   'P 1'
#
loop_
_entity.id
_entity.type
_entity.pdbx_description
1 polymer ?
#
loop_
_entity_poly.entity_id
_entity_poly.type
_entity_poly.pdbx_seq_one_letter_code
_entity_poly.pdbx_strand_id
1 'polypeptide(L)'
;FGAGGVSVAIGELADGLRVNLDKVPKKYAGLDGTEIAISESQERMAVVVAPQDVEQFLAYAKEENLEAIEVAVVTEEPRLILEWRGKDIVNISRAFLDTNGAHQEADVEVEMPKEEDNFFKKIELPKVADALQKNDNKSAWLAMLADLNVCSQKGLVEMFDGSIGAGSVYMPFGGKYQLTETQSMVAKLPVAKGDCDTVTMMSYGFDPYLSSWSPYHGSVYAVLESLSRIVTAGGDYKKVRFTFQEYFRRMSEDPKRWSQPFAALL
;
A
#
# COMPACT_ATOMS: atom_id res chain seq x y z
N PHE A 1 -7.63 9.50 -8.52
CA PHE A 1 -6.68 9.58 -9.63
C PHE A 1 -5.37 10.13 -9.08
N GLY A 2 -4.37 9.29 -8.93
CA GLY A 2 -3.02 9.67 -8.55
C GLY A 2 -2.13 9.96 -9.77
N ALA A 3 -0.82 9.74 -9.59
CA ALA A 3 0.17 9.91 -10.62
C ALA A 3 -0.16 9.08 -11.87
N GLY A 4 0.00 9.68 -13.05
CA GLY A 4 -0.41 9.11 -14.33
C GLY A 4 -1.87 9.40 -14.72
N GLY A 5 -2.65 10.03 -13.86
CA GLY A 5 -3.99 10.57 -14.15
C GLY A 5 -4.95 9.55 -14.75
N VAL A 6 -5.69 9.97 -15.75
CA VAL A 6 -6.66 9.14 -16.50
C VAL A 6 -6.00 7.91 -17.13
N SER A 7 -4.79 8.07 -17.66
CA SER A 7 -4.07 6.99 -18.34
C SER A 7 -3.82 5.80 -17.43
N VAL A 8 -3.56 6.02 -16.16
CA VAL A 8 -3.35 4.96 -15.16
C VAL A 8 -4.67 4.59 -14.48
N ALA A 9 -5.35 5.54 -13.86
CA ALA A 9 -6.55 5.26 -13.06
C ALA A 9 -7.69 4.62 -13.85
N ILE A 10 -7.84 4.93 -15.12
CA ILE A 10 -8.81 4.29 -16.01
C ILE A 10 -8.13 3.22 -16.86
N GLY A 11 -6.96 3.53 -17.43
CA GLY A 11 -6.27 2.67 -18.37
C GLY A 11 -5.90 1.28 -17.85
N GLU A 12 -5.86 1.08 -16.53
CA GLU A 12 -5.56 -0.22 -15.88
C GLU A 12 -6.81 -1.01 -15.49
N LEU A 13 -8.02 -0.48 -15.69
CA LEU A 13 -9.26 -1.13 -15.24
C LEU A 13 -9.70 -2.32 -16.11
N ALA A 14 -9.31 -2.35 -17.37
CA ALA A 14 -9.62 -3.44 -18.31
C ALA A 14 -8.61 -3.50 -19.45
N ASP A 15 -8.51 -4.65 -20.11
CA ASP A 15 -7.56 -4.87 -21.21
C ASP A 15 -7.88 -4.00 -22.44
N GLY A 16 -9.15 -3.87 -22.77
CA GLY A 16 -9.63 -3.04 -23.86
C GLY A 16 -10.44 -1.86 -23.33
N LEU A 17 -10.05 -0.63 -23.68
CA LEU A 17 -10.69 0.60 -23.22
C LEU A 17 -10.64 1.68 -24.28
N ARG A 18 -11.79 2.34 -24.49
CA ARG A 18 -11.87 3.61 -25.23
C ARG A 18 -12.31 4.71 -24.28
N VAL A 19 -11.44 5.68 -24.05
CA VAL A 19 -11.65 6.80 -23.12
C VAL A 19 -11.87 8.07 -23.91
N ASN A 20 -12.95 8.79 -23.62
CA ASN A 20 -13.22 10.11 -24.18
C ASN A 20 -12.74 11.19 -23.22
N LEU A 21 -11.59 11.79 -23.51
CA LEU A 21 -10.99 12.84 -22.69
C LEU A 21 -11.78 14.14 -22.66
N ASP A 22 -12.63 14.39 -23.66
CA ASP A 22 -13.48 15.58 -23.68
C ASP A 22 -14.55 15.55 -22.58
N LYS A 23 -14.95 14.34 -22.15
CA LYS A 23 -15.90 14.11 -21.05
C LYS A 23 -15.29 14.18 -19.66
N VAL A 24 -13.97 14.14 -19.53
CA VAL A 24 -13.29 14.18 -18.22
C VAL A 24 -13.53 15.54 -17.56
N PRO A 25 -14.10 15.59 -16.34
CA PRO A 25 -14.31 16.83 -15.62
C PRO A 25 -12.99 17.56 -15.35
N LYS A 26 -13.00 18.86 -15.56
CA LYS A 26 -11.82 19.72 -15.40
C LYS A 26 -12.12 20.87 -14.43
N LYS A 27 -11.18 21.17 -13.54
CA LYS A 27 -11.31 22.32 -12.61
C LYS A 27 -11.07 23.67 -13.29
N TYR A 28 -10.35 23.68 -14.42
CA TYR A 28 -10.02 24.89 -15.21
C TYR A 28 -9.89 24.54 -16.70
N ALA A 29 -10.06 25.57 -17.52
CA ALA A 29 -9.93 25.45 -18.98
C ALA A 29 -8.47 25.53 -19.41
N GLY A 30 -8.18 25.09 -20.64
CA GLY A 30 -6.88 25.27 -21.28
C GLY A 30 -6.01 24.03 -21.33
N LEU A 31 -6.39 22.93 -20.67
CA LEU A 31 -5.67 21.67 -20.76
C LEU A 31 -5.81 21.05 -22.16
N ASP A 32 -4.70 20.59 -22.71
CA ASP A 32 -4.69 19.77 -23.92
C ASP A 32 -4.96 18.28 -23.62
N GLY A 33 -5.04 17.45 -24.66
CA GLY A 33 -5.33 16.03 -24.51
C GLY A 33 -4.26 15.27 -23.72
N THR A 34 -2.99 15.63 -23.86
CA THR A 34 -1.88 15.02 -23.12
C THR A 34 -1.98 15.37 -21.65
N GLU A 35 -2.18 16.64 -21.34
CA GLU A 35 -2.32 17.11 -19.96
C GLU A 35 -3.51 16.46 -19.25
N ILE A 36 -4.67 16.35 -19.94
CA ILE A 36 -5.85 15.66 -19.39
C ILE A 36 -5.54 14.18 -19.13
N ALA A 37 -4.82 13.52 -20.04
CA ALA A 37 -4.52 12.10 -19.96
C ALA A 37 -3.63 11.74 -18.75
N ILE A 38 -2.67 12.61 -18.39
CA ILE A 38 -1.68 12.34 -17.35
C ILE A 38 -1.85 13.18 -16.08
N SER A 39 -2.76 14.16 -16.09
CA SER A 39 -2.95 15.07 -14.95
C SER A 39 -3.47 14.33 -13.72
N GLU A 40 -2.74 14.45 -12.64
CA GLU A 40 -3.19 14.00 -11.33
C GLU A 40 -4.39 14.83 -10.88
N SER A 41 -5.43 14.17 -10.40
CA SER A 41 -6.61 14.81 -9.83
C SER A 41 -7.11 14.00 -8.65
N GLN A 42 -6.64 14.36 -7.48
CA GLN A 42 -6.91 13.66 -6.23
C GLN A 42 -8.42 13.59 -5.91
N GLU A 43 -8.79 12.63 -5.05
CA GLU A 43 -10.16 12.38 -4.59
C GLU A 43 -11.15 12.00 -5.70
N ARG A 44 -10.66 11.54 -6.83
CA ARG A 44 -11.47 10.93 -7.88
C ARG A 44 -11.28 9.43 -7.91
N MET A 45 -12.34 8.73 -8.22
CA MET A 45 -12.35 7.28 -8.40
C MET A 45 -12.92 6.93 -9.76
N ALA A 46 -12.33 5.93 -10.41
CA ALA A 46 -12.87 5.30 -11.58
C ALA A 46 -13.43 3.93 -11.21
N VAL A 47 -14.59 3.60 -11.72
CA VAL A 47 -15.27 2.32 -11.49
C VAL A 47 -15.76 1.75 -12.81
N VAL A 48 -15.77 0.43 -12.92
CA VAL A 48 -16.39 -0.29 -14.03
C VAL A 48 -17.78 -0.72 -13.61
N VAL A 49 -18.78 -0.34 -14.39
CA VAL A 49 -20.21 -0.61 -14.13
C VAL A 49 -20.78 -1.30 -15.34
N ALA A 50 -21.62 -2.33 -15.14
CA ALA A 50 -22.31 -2.98 -16.24
C ALA A 50 -23.27 -2.00 -16.95
N PRO A 51 -23.44 -2.06 -18.28
CA PRO A 51 -24.22 -1.08 -19.03
C PRO A 51 -25.64 -0.88 -18.48
N GLN A 52 -26.30 -1.93 -18.02
CA GLN A 52 -27.65 -1.87 -17.46
C GLN A 52 -27.73 -1.16 -16.10
N ASP A 53 -26.62 -1.03 -15.39
CA ASP A 53 -26.55 -0.47 -14.04
C ASP A 53 -26.06 0.98 -14.02
N VAL A 54 -25.67 1.53 -15.18
CA VAL A 54 -25.09 2.88 -15.29
C VAL A 54 -26.07 3.96 -14.81
N GLU A 55 -27.32 3.91 -15.25
CA GLU A 55 -28.33 4.91 -14.86
C GLU A 55 -28.56 4.89 -13.34
N GLN A 56 -28.64 3.69 -12.76
CA GLN A 56 -28.84 3.51 -11.32
C GLN A 56 -27.63 4.02 -10.52
N PHE A 57 -26.42 3.73 -11.01
CA PHE A 57 -25.18 4.22 -10.38
C PHE A 57 -25.11 5.75 -10.39
N LEU A 58 -25.43 6.38 -11.52
CA LEU A 58 -25.46 7.85 -11.62
C LEU A 58 -26.53 8.47 -10.72
N ALA A 59 -27.68 7.80 -10.56
CA ALA A 59 -28.73 8.24 -9.64
C ALA A 59 -28.22 8.20 -8.16
N TYR A 60 -27.56 7.14 -7.74
CA TYR A 60 -26.98 7.03 -6.41
C TYR A 60 -25.88 8.08 -6.15
N ALA A 61 -25.00 8.32 -7.12
CA ALA A 61 -24.02 9.39 -7.01
C ALA A 61 -24.67 10.76 -6.79
N LYS A 62 -25.75 11.05 -7.51
CA LYS A 62 -26.51 12.29 -7.34
C LYS A 62 -27.19 12.39 -5.96
N GLU A 63 -27.72 11.29 -5.41
CA GLU A 63 -28.29 11.24 -4.07
C GLU A 63 -27.25 11.58 -2.99
N GLU A 64 -26.01 11.13 -3.21
CA GLU A 64 -24.86 11.41 -2.32
C GLU A 64 -24.19 12.76 -2.61
N ASN A 65 -24.79 13.59 -3.50
CA ASN A 65 -24.22 14.88 -3.92
C ASN A 65 -22.82 14.77 -4.54
N LEU A 66 -22.59 13.67 -5.28
CA LEU A 66 -21.35 13.42 -6.02
C LEU A 66 -21.57 13.64 -7.52
N GLU A 67 -20.55 14.14 -8.19
CA GLU A 67 -20.49 14.19 -9.65
C GLU A 67 -19.97 12.84 -10.19
N ALA A 68 -20.74 12.19 -11.04
CA ALA A 68 -20.32 10.98 -11.73
C ALA A 68 -20.63 11.10 -13.22
N ILE A 69 -19.67 10.72 -14.06
CA ILE A 69 -19.75 10.86 -15.52
C ILE A 69 -19.18 9.60 -16.17
N GLU A 70 -19.88 9.09 -17.19
CA GLU A 70 -19.35 8.07 -18.08
C GLU A 70 -18.29 8.68 -19.00
N VAL A 71 -17.04 8.28 -18.84
CA VAL A 71 -15.90 8.80 -19.62
C VAL A 71 -15.24 7.75 -20.49
N ALA A 72 -15.54 6.47 -20.28
CA ALA A 72 -14.89 5.36 -20.99
C ALA A 72 -15.86 4.20 -21.21
N VAL A 73 -15.54 3.37 -22.20
CA VAL A 73 -16.24 2.12 -22.50
C VAL A 73 -15.20 1.00 -22.57
N VAL A 74 -15.50 -0.13 -21.92
CA VAL A 74 -14.72 -1.36 -22.06
C VAL A 74 -14.98 -1.97 -23.44
N THR A 75 -13.93 -2.37 -24.13
CA THR A 75 -13.98 -2.93 -25.49
C THR A 75 -13.44 -4.34 -25.53
N GLU A 76 -13.86 -5.16 -26.50
CA GLU A 76 -13.33 -6.52 -26.70
C GLU A 76 -11.90 -6.50 -27.23
N GLU A 77 -11.54 -5.51 -28.06
CA GLU A 77 -10.19 -5.36 -28.56
C GLU A 77 -9.26 -4.91 -27.43
N PRO A 78 -8.18 -5.65 -27.12
CA PRO A 78 -7.28 -5.33 -26.00
C PRO A 78 -6.33 -4.18 -26.36
N ARG A 79 -6.86 -2.98 -26.36
CA ARG A 79 -6.15 -1.73 -26.64
C ARG A 79 -6.60 -0.62 -25.71
N LEU A 80 -5.68 0.22 -25.31
CA LEU A 80 -5.98 1.51 -24.68
C LEU A 80 -6.07 2.57 -25.76
N ILE A 81 -7.24 3.15 -25.92
CA ILE A 81 -7.50 4.25 -26.86
C ILE A 81 -7.94 5.47 -26.05
N LEU A 82 -7.21 6.58 -26.20
CA LEU A 82 -7.60 7.86 -25.63
C LEU A 82 -7.99 8.79 -26.77
N GLU A 83 -9.25 9.20 -26.76
CA GLU A 83 -9.81 10.11 -27.77
C GLU A 83 -9.89 11.52 -27.21
N TRP A 84 -9.49 12.51 -28.02
CA TRP A 84 -9.59 13.93 -27.71
C TRP A 84 -9.95 14.71 -28.97
N ARG A 85 -11.04 15.49 -28.90
CA ARG A 85 -11.58 16.29 -30.04
C ARG A 85 -11.80 15.45 -31.30
N GLY A 86 -12.36 14.26 -31.12
CA GLY A 86 -12.67 13.33 -32.20
C GLY A 86 -11.45 12.68 -32.87
N LYS A 87 -10.28 12.68 -32.21
CA LYS A 87 -9.08 12.02 -32.70
C LYS A 87 -8.49 11.09 -31.62
N ASP A 88 -8.08 9.92 -32.03
CA ASP A 88 -7.30 9.01 -31.17
C ASP A 88 -5.90 9.61 -30.99
N ILE A 89 -5.61 10.16 -29.82
CA ILE A 89 -4.29 10.70 -29.47
C ILE A 89 -3.38 9.63 -28.86
N VAL A 90 -3.98 8.56 -28.33
CA VAL A 90 -3.28 7.34 -27.90
C VAL A 90 -4.05 6.16 -28.45
N ASN A 91 -3.33 5.19 -29.02
CA ASN A 91 -3.89 3.93 -29.51
C ASN A 91 -2.80 2.85 -29.40
N ILE A 92 -2.75 2.19 -28.24
CA ILE A 92 -1.67 1.28 -27.84
C ILE A 92 -2.26 -0.08 -27.50
N SER A 93 -1.65 -1.18 -27.99
CA SER A 93 -2.07 -2.52 -27.61
C SER A 93 -1.77 -2.85 -26.16
N ARG A 94 -2.60 -3.65 -25.51
CA ARG A 94 -2.39 -4.12 -24.15
C ARG A 94 -1.06 -4.88 -24.04
N ALA A 95 -0.77 -5.75 -24.99
CA ALA A 95 0.49 -6.48 -25.02
C ALA A 95 1.75 -5.57 -24.99
N PHE A 96 1.68 -4.39 -25.60
CA PHE A 96 2.76 -3.42 -25.50
C PHE A 96 2.83 -2.76 -24.13
N LEU A 97 1.68 -2.38 -23.56
CA LEU A 97 1.61 -1.76 -22.23
C LEU A 97 2.13 -2.69 -21.14
N ASP A 98 1.77 -3.97 -21.19
CA ASP A 98 2.15 -4.97 -20.19
C ASP A 98 3.66 -5.26 -20.18
N THR A 99 4.32 -5.06 -21.30
CA THR A 99 5.75 -5.39 -21.45
C THR A 99 6.62 -4.18 -21.74
N ASN A 100 6.05 -2.97 -21.90
CA ASN A 100 6.74 -1.81 -22.48
C ASN A 100 7.46 -2.13 -23.82
N GLY A 101 6.89 -3.08 -24.60
CA GLY A 101 7.44 -3.53 -25.86
C GLY A 101 8.61 -4.52 -25.75
N ALA A 102 8.98 -4.97 -24.55
CA ALA A 102 10.06 -5.91 -24.33
C ALA A 102 9.63 -7.05 -23.39
N HIS A 103 9.82 -8.31 -23.83
CA HIS A 103 9.76 -9.45 -22.94
C HIS A 103 11.02 -9.48 -22.08
N GLN A 104 10.84 -9.51 -20.77
CA GLN A 104 11.92 -9.66 -19.82
C GLN A 104 11.86 -11.06 -19.23
N GLU A 105 12.95 -11.78 -19.34
CA GLU A 105 13.17 -13.07 -18.69
C GLU A 105 14.35 -12.93 -17.73
N ALA A 106 14.24 -13.53 -16.57
CA ALA A 106 15.30 -13.55 -15.59
C ALA A 106 15.40 -14.94 -14.96
N ASP A 107 16.63 -15.44 -14.87
CA ASP A 107 16.91 -16.61 -14.05
C ASP A 107 16.87 -16.21 -12.58
N VAL A 108 16.31 -17.08 -11.74
CA VAL A 108 16.16 -16.86 -10.31
C VAL A 108 16.86 -17.94 -9.54
N GLU A 109 17.76 -17.55 -8.63
CA GLU A 109 18.48 -18.47 -7.76
C GLU A 109 18.15 -18.17 -6.29
N VAL A 110 17.31 -19.00 -5.68
CA VAL A 110 16.95 -18.86 -4.25
C VAL A 110 18.03 -19.49 -3.39
N GLU A 111 18.75 -18.67 -2.64
CA GLU A 111 19.74 -19.12 -1.67
C GLU A 111 19.14 -19.24 -0.27
N MET A 112 19.56 -20.27 0.45
CA MET A 112 19.29 -20.35 1.88
C MET A 112 20.03 -19.25 2.64
N PRO A 113 19.42 -18.62 3.65
CA PRO A 113 20.10 -17.62 4.44
C PRO A 113 21.31 -18.24 5.16
N LYS A 114 22.39 -17.48 5.22
CA LYS A 114 23.63 -17.94 5.83
C LYS A 114 23.49 -18.14 7.34
N GLU A 115 23.91 -19.31 7.82
CA GLU A 115 23.81 -19.65 9.25
C GLU A 115 24.71 -18.76 10.12
N GLU A 116 25.84 -18.31 9.61
CA GLU A 116 26.76 -17.39 10.30
C GLU A 116 26.13 -16.00 10.56
N ASP A 117 25.15 -15.61 9.74
CA ASP A 117 24.41 -14.36 9.86
C ASP A 117 23.02 -14.55 10.49
N ASN A 118 22.75 -15.71 11.10
CA ASN A 118 21.45 -16.06 11.64
C ASN A 118 20.98 -15.03 12.67
N PHE A 119 19.90 -14.33 12.32
CA PHE A 119 19.29 -13.27 13.13
C PHE A 119 19.00 -13.71 14.58
N PHE A 120 18.60 -14.96 14.79
CA PHE A 120 18.26 -15.46 16.12
C PHE A 120 19.49 -15.81 16.98
N LYS A 121 20.68 -15.82 16.38
CA LYS A 121 21.93 -16.17 17.05
C LYS A 121 22.92 -14.99 17.15
N LYS A 122 22.68 -13.94 16.40
CA LYS A 122 23.58 -12.79 16.27
C LYS A 122 22.92 -11.53 16.83
N ILE A 123 23.69 -10.68 17.45
CA ILE A 123 23.24 -9.35 17.86
C ILE A 123 23.48 -8.40 16.69
N GLU A 124 22.42 -7.96 16.04
CA GLU A 124 22.47 -7.14 14.83
C GLU A 124 22.97 -5.71 15.06
N LEU A 125 22.91 -5.23 16.32
CA LEU A 125 23.33 -3.88 16.68
C LEU A 125 24.77 -3.88 17.19
N PRO A 126 25.78 -3.45 16.40
CA PRO A 126 27.19 -3.53 16.80
C PRO A 126 27.49 -2.83 18.14
N LYS A 127 26.89 -1.66 18.39
CA LYS A 127 27.07 -0.92 19.64
C LYS A 127 26.55 -1.69 20.86
N VAL A 128 25.48 -2.46 20.68
CA VAL A 128 24.93 -3.32 21.75
C VAL A 128 25.88 -4.49 21.99
N ALA A 129 26.32 -5.15 20.91
CA ALA A 129 27.27 -6.27 21.02
C ALA A 129 28.56 -5.86 21.69
N ASP A 130 29.17 -4.75 21.30
CA ASP A 130 30.40 -4.21 21.88
C ASP A 130 30.27 -3.87 23.39
N ALA A 131 29.13 -3.28 23.77
CA ALA A 131 28.87 -2.95 25.17
C ALA A 131 28.68 -4.21 26.03
N LEU A 132 27.97 -5.22 25.52
CA LEU A 132 27.78 -6.50 26.21
C LEU A 132 29.10 -7.27 26.39
N GLN A 133 29.98 -7.26 25.38
CA GLN A 133 31.31 -7.85 25.48
C GLN A 133 32.16 -7.21 26.60
N LYS A 134 31.93 -5.91 26.87
CA LYS A 134 32.58 -5.16 27.95
C LYS A 134 31.85 -5.26 29.30
N ASN A 135 30.77 -6.06 29.38
CA ASN A 135 29.85 -6.13 30.52
C ASN A 135 29.25 -4.77 30.93
N ASP A 136 29.13 -3.85 29.99
CA ASP A 136 28.48 -2.56 30.19
C ASP A 136 27.01 -2.63 29.76
N ASN A 137 26.18 -3.20 30.64
CA ASN A 137 24.75 -3.37 30.40
C ASN A 137 24.01 -2.04 30.24
N LYS A 138 24.49 -0.96 30.89
CA LYS A 138 23.86 0.37 30.74
C LYS A 138 24.04 0.92 29.34
N SER A 139 25.27 0.88 28.83
CA SER A 139 25.53 1.33 27.45
C SER A 139 24.84 0.45 26.41
N ALA A 140 24.78 -0.87 26.63
CA ALA A 140 24.01 -1.78 25.76
C ALA A 140 22.53 -1.41 25.72
N TRP A 141 21.92 -1.19 26.88
CA TRP A 141 20.52 -0.77 26.98
C TRP A 141 20.26 0.57 26.28
N LEU A 142 21.09 1.56 26.52
CA LEU A 142 20.94 2.88 25.87
C LEU A 142 21.16 2.81 24.36
N ALA A 143 22.10 1.99 23.89
CA ALA A 143 22.34 1.79 22.47
C ALA A 143 21.14 1.10 21.78
N MET A 144 20.50 0.13 22.44
CA MET A 144 19.31 -0.52 21.95
C MET A 144 18.12 0.46 21.87
N LEU A 145 17.89 1.25 22.91
CA LEU A 145 16.81 2.24 22.94
C LEU A 145 16.99 3.39 21.93
N ALA A 146 18.21 3.60 21.45
CA ALA A 146 18.53 4.61 20.44
C ALA A 146 18.39 4.07 19.01
N ASP A 147 18.19 2.78 18.83
CA ASP A 147 17.95 2.19 17.51
C ASP A 147 16.62 2.68 16.92
N LEU A 148 16.59 2.96 15.62
CA LEU A 148 15.41 3.52 14.94
C LEU A 148 14.20 2.57 14.94
N ASN A 149 14.42 1.26 15.06
CA ASN A 149 13.32 0.28 15.14
C ASN A 149 12.83 0.06 16.59
N VAL A 150 13.51 0.64 17.57
CA VAL A 150 13.19 0.48 19.00
C VAL A 150 12.77 1.80 19.65
N CYS A 151 13.36 2.92 19.21
CA CYS A 151 13.07 4.23 19.80
C CYS A 151 11.61 4.65 19.56
N SER A 152 11.08 5.48 20.46
CA SER A 152 9.72 5.99 20.33
C SER A 152 9.53 6.79 19.03
N GLN A 153 8.50 6.47 18.28
CA GLN A 153 8.07 7.17 17.06
C GLN A 153 7.04 8.27 17.35
N LYS A 154 6.82 8.62 18.63
CA LYS A 154 5.77 9.53 19.06
C LYS A 154 5.79 10.87 18.30
N GLY A 155 6.96 11.47 18.14
CA GLY A 155 7.12 12.73 17.42
C GLY A 155 6.65 12.68 15.96
N LEU A 156 6.86 11.55 15.28
CA LEU A 156 6.36 11.35 13.90
C LEU A 156 4.85 11.12 13.90
N VAL A 157 4.34 10.30 14.82
CA VAL A 157 2.91 9.97 14.89
C VAL A 157 2.07 11.21 15.21
N GLU A 158 2.56 12.10 16.09
CA GLU A 158 1.87 13.35 16.45
C GLU A 158 1.79 14.37 15.32
N MET A 159 2.51 14.15 14.20
CA MET A 159 2.36 14.96 12.98
C MET A 159 1.13 14.62 12.16
N PHE A 160 0.44 13.52 12.48
CA PHE A 160 -0.73 13.02 11.75
C PHE A 160 -2.00 13.08 12.60
N ASP A 161 -3.14 13.08 11.91
CA ASP A 161 -4.46 13.22 12.53
C ASP A 161 -4.97 11.90 13.12
N GLY A 162 -4.61 11.60 14.35
CA GLY A 162 -4.99 10.36 15.04
C GLY A 162 -6.47 10.28 15.46
N SER A 163 -7.22 11.39 15.39
CA SER A 163 -8.61 11.48 15.89
C SER A 163 -9.62 11.92 14.84
N ILE A 164 -9.25 11.98 13.58
CA ILE A 164 -10.14 12.39 12.48
C ILE A 164 -11.39 11.52 12.46
N GLY A 165 -12.55 12.17 12.30
CA GLY A 165 -13.87 11.53 12.31
C GLY A 165 -14.37 11.10 13.68
N ALA A 166 -13.61 11.35 14.76
CA ALA A 166 -13.97 11.01 16.16
C ALA A 166 -14.30 9.52 16.39
N GLY A 167 -13.91 8.64 15.48
CA GLY A 167 -14.16 7.20 15.54
C GLY A 167 -13.06 6.38 16.20
N SER A 168 -11.92 7.00 16.54
CA SER A 168 -10.77 6.27 17.12
C SER A 168 -11.12 5.68 18.49
N VAL A 169 -11.02 4.35 18.60
CA VAL A 169 -11.15 3.62 19.85
C VAL A 169 -9.80 3.52 20.54
N TYR A 170 -8.76 3.20 19.79
CA TYR A 170 -7.38 3.22 20.24
C TYR A 170 -6.64 4.40 19.61
N MET A 171 -6.22 5.34 20.46
CA MET A 171 -5.29 6.39 20.04
C MET A 171 -3.89 5.79 19.86
N PRO A 172 -3.04 6.38 19.01
CA PRO A 172 -1.68 5.87 18.75
C PRO A 172 -0.84 5.67 20.02
N PHE A 173 -1.08 6.50 21.04
CA PHE A 173 -0.47 6.37 22.37
C PHE A 173 -1.54 6.38 23.44
N GLY A 174 -1.53 5.37 24.28
CA GLY A 174 -2.48 5.17 25.37
C GLY A 174 -1.86 5.29 26.76
N GLY A 175 -2.63 4.86 27.78
CA GLY A 175 -2.25 4.90 29.17
C GLY A 175 -2.42 6.28 29.80
N LYS A 176 -2.23 6.36 31.11
CA LYS A 176 -2.41 7.58 31.91
C LYS A 176 -1.62 8.78 31.38
N TYR A 177 -0.43 8.55 30.88
CA TYR A 177 0.49 9.58 30.40
C TYR A 177 0.56 9.67 28.88
N GLN A 178 -0.25 8.89 28.16
CA GLN A 178 -0.23 8.80 26.70
C GLN A 178 1.18 8.55 26.13
N LEU A 179 1.89 7.62 26.75
CA LEU A 179 3.25 7.22 26.38
C LEU A 179 3.34 5.74 25.93
N THR A 180 2.26 4.98 26.16
CA THR A 180 2.23 3.57 25.77
C THR A 180 1.76 3.46 24.33
N GLU A 181 2.63 3.01 23.46
CA GLU A 181 2.32 2.78 22.06
C GLU A 181 1.24 1.69 21.91
N THR A 182 0.23 1.94 21.11
CA THR A 182 -0.78 0.95 20.75
C THR A 182 -0.33 0.18 19.52
N GLN A 183 -0.51 -1.13 19.55
CA GLN A 183 0.03 -2.04 18.52
C GLN A 183 -0.90 -2.23 17.31
N SER A 184 -2.10 -1.66 17.37
CA SER A 184 -3.09 -1.74 16.30
C SER A 184 -4.00 -0.52 16.29
N MET A 185 -4.46 -0.16 15.13
CA MET A 185 -5.54 0.80 14.97
C MET A 185 -6.88 0.10 15.21
N VAL A 186 -7.74 0.72 16.01
CA VAL A 186 -9.14 0.32 16.20
C VAL A 186 -10.01 1.57 16.09
N ALA A 187 -10.96 1.55 15.16
CA ALA A 187 -11.87 2.67 14.94
C ALA A 187 -13.30 2.19 14.69
N LYS A 188 -14.28 2.94 15.18
CA LYS A 188 -15.69 2.70 14.88
C LYS A 188 -15.99 2.95 13.41
N LEU A 189 -16.88 2.16 12.84
CA LEU A 189 -17.38 2.42 11.50
C LEU A 189 -18.21 3.71 11.49
N PRO A 190 -17.95 4.62 10.56
CA PRO A 190 -18.75 5.83 10.42
C PRO A 190 -20.17 5.46 9.96
N VAL A 191 -21.17 6.09 10.56
CA VAL A 191 -22.58 5.95 10.18
C VAL A 191 -23.21 7.32 9.99
N ALA A 192 -24.15 7.43 9.06
CA ALA A 192 -24.78 8.70 8.72
C ALA A 192 -25.65 9.25 9.88
N LYS A 193 -26.23 8.37 10.70
CA LYS A 193 -27.07 8.74 11.86
C LYS A 193 -26.89 7.72 12.98
N GLY A 194 -26.92 8.22 14.23
CA GLY A 194 -26.79 7.38 15.42
C GLY A 194 -25.36 7.03 15.77
N ASP A 195 -25.17 5.95 16.49
CA ASP A 195 -23.86 5.41 16.91
C ASP A 195 -23.71 3.97 16.45
N CYS A 196 -22.49 3.52 16.25
CA CYS A 196 -22.17 2.17 15.80
C CYS A 196 -21.07 1.60 16.69
N ASP A 197 -21.30 0.42 17.26
CA ASP A 197 -20.30 -0.29 18.07
C ASP A 197 -19.43 -1.25 17.26
N THR A 198 -19.72 -1.42 15.95
CA THR A 198 -18.86 -2.18 15.06
C THR A 198 -17.58 -1.40 14.80
N VAL A 199 -16.46 -2.10 14.89
CA VAL A 199 -15.13 -1.51 14.67
C VAL A 199 -14.40 -2.17 13.52
N THR A 200 -13.55 -1.39 12.88
CA THR A 200 -12.50 -1.89 12.00
C THR A 200 -11.17 -1.90 12.76
N MET A 201 -10.32 -2.86 12.43
CA MET A 201 -9.00 -3.02 13.05
C MET A 201 -7.96 -3.15 11.96
N MET A 202 -6.80 -2.50 12.13
CA MET A 202 -5.65 -2.65 11.27
C MET A 202 -4.38 -2.74 12.10
N SER A 203 -3.45 -3.56 11.64
CA SER A 203 -2.10 -3.68 12.18
C SER A 203 -1.12 -3.95 11.06
N TYR A 204 0.14 -3.91 11.38
CA TYR A 204 1.21 -4.29 10.45
C TYR A 204 2.22 -5.17 11.17
N GLY A 205 3.06 -5.84 10.41
CA GLY A 205 4.22 -6.56 10.91
C GLY A 205 5.39 -6.35 9.95
N PHE A 206 6.56 -6.04 10.49
CA PHE A 206 7.78 -5.89 9.72
C PHE A 206 9.00 -5.78 10.64
N ASP A 207 9.99 -6.62 10.43
CA ASP A 207 11.32 -6.50 11.03
C ASP A 207 12.37 -6.36 9.92
N PRO A 208 13.01 -5.18 9.79
CA PRO A 208 13.98 -4.91 8.74
C PRO A 208 15.26 -5.74 8.87
N TYR A 209 15.69 -6.09 10.09
CA TYR A 209 16.88 -6.88 10.31
C TYR A 209 16.65 -8.34 9.95
N LEU A 210 15.55 -8.91 10.42
CA LEU A 210 15.14 -10.27 10.07
C LEU A 210 14.93 -10.42 8.57
N SER A 211 14.22 -9.47 7.96
CA SER A 211 13.94 -9.45 6.51
C SER A 211 15.21 -9.29 5.67
N SER A 212 16.21 -8.55 6.17
CA SER A 212 17.50 -8.38 5.50
C SER A 212 18.34 -9.65 5.52
N TRP A 213 18.24 -10.44 6.60
CA TRP A 213 18.90 -11.74 6.68
C TRP A 213 18.19 -12.80 5.84
N SER A 214 16.86 -12.86 5.92
CA SER A 214 16.04 -13.83 5.22
C SER A 214 14.67 -13.28 4.88
N PRO A 215 14.39 -12.96 3.62
CA PRO A 215 13.06 -12.52 3.18
C PRO A 215 11.95 -13.51 3.54
N TYR A 216 12.22 -14.82 3.44
CA TYR A 216 11.29 -15.89 3.84
C TYR A 216 10.89 -15.76 5.33
N HIS A 217 11.88 -15.76 6.23
CA HIS A 217 11.60 -15.63 7.67
C HIS A 217 11.00 -14.27 8.00
N GLY A 218 11.46 -13.20 7.34
CA GLY A 218 10.89 -11.87 7.48
C GLY A 218 9.40 -11.83 7.19
N SER A 219 8.95 -12.46 6.11
CA SER A 219 7.54 -12.54 5.74
C SER A 219 6.72 -13.36 6.72
N VAL A 220 7.21 -14.53 7.13
CA VAL A 220 6.53 -15.39 8.13
C VAL A 220 6.31 -14.62 9.44
N TYR A 221 7.36 -13.97 9.94
CA TYR A 221 7.26 -13.22 11.21
C TYR A 221 6.43 -11.94 11.06
N ALA A 222 6.45 -11.28 9.91
CA ALA A 222 5.60 -10.13 9.64
C ALA A 222 4.11 -10.51 9.71
N VAL A 223 3.73 -11.66 9.13
CA VAL A 223 2.36 -12.19 9.23
C VAL A 223 2.00 -12.52 10.69
N LEU A 224 2.87 -13.22 11.41
CA LEU A 224 2.64 -13.59 12.80
C LEU A 224 2.51 -12.35 13.71
N GLU A 225 3.37 -11.36 13.52
CA GLU A 225 3.34 -10.12 14.28
C GLU A 225 2.03 -9.35 14.04
N SER A 226 1.65 -9.17 12.77
CA SER A 226 0.41 -8.51 12.40
C SER A 226 -0.83 -9.21 12.99
N LEU A 227 -0.91 -10.54 12.88
CA LEU A 227 -1.99 -11.32 13.48
C LEU A 227 -2.03 -11.20 15.00
N SER A 228 -0.86 -11.29 15.66
CA SER A 228 -0.77 -11.18 17.12
C SER A 228 -1.28 -9.83 17.61
N ARG A 229 -0.97 -8.76 16.90
CA ARG A 229 -1.44 -7.40 17.20
C ARG A 229 -2.96 -7.28 17.08
N ILE A 230 -3.58 -7.90 16.06
CA ILE A 230 -5.04 -7.94 15.92
C ILE A 230 -5.69 -8.75 17.05
N VAL A 231 -5.12 -9.91 17.40
CA VAL A 231 -5.65 -10.76 18.49
C VAL A 231 -5.56 -10.04 19.84
N THR A 232 -4.45 -9.37 20.12
CA THR A 232 -4.30 -8.59 21.36
C THR A 232 -5.26 -7.41 21.46
N ALA A 233 -5.73 -6.88 20.33
CA ALA A 233 -6.79 -5.88 20.27
C ALA A 233 -8.20 -6.46 20.38
N GLY A 234 -8.35 -7.80 20.48
CA GLY A 234 -9.64 -8.49 20.58
C GLY A 234 -10.22 -8.95 19.25
N GLY A 235 -9.46 -8.87 18.16
CA GLY A 235 -9.89 -9.30 16.84
C GLY A 235 -9.81 -10.82 16.63
N ASP A 236 -10.65 -11.31 15.74
CA ASP A 236 -10.65 -12.72 15.31
C ASP A 236 -9.69 -12.91 14.14
N TYR A 237 -8.58 -13.60 14.36
CA TYR A 237 -7.55 -13.84 13.34
C TYR A 237 -8.11 -14.57 12.09
N LYS A 238 -9.17 -15.36 12.21
CA LYS A 238 -9.80 -16.06 11.08
C LYS A 238 -10.50 -15.11 10.11
N LYS A 239 -10.79 -13.89 10.53
CA LYS A 239 -11.46 -12.86 9.72
C LYS A 239 -10.50 -11.85 9.13
N VAL A 240 -9.22 -11.95 9.44
CA VAL A 240 -8.20 -11.03 8.91
C VAL A 240 -8.05 -11.21 7.39
N ARG A 241 -7.84 -10.10 6.73
CA ARG A 241 -7.40 -10.03 5.32
C ARG A 241 -6.08 -9.30 5.29
N PHE A 242 -5.18 -9.77 4.45
CA PHE A 242 -3.85 -9.19 4.32
C PHE A 242 -3.72 -8.36 3.05
N THR A 243 -2.98 -7.28 3.18
CA THR A 243 -2.38 -6.57 2.07
C THR A 243 -0.87 -6.67 2.28
N PHE A 244 -0.16 -7.10 1.26
CA PHE A 244 1.29 -7.18 1.28
C PHE A 244 1.86 -6.03 0.48
N GLN A 245 2.87 -5.36 1.05
CA GLN A 245 3.68 -4.39 0.35
C GLN A 245 5.12 -4.83 0.45
N GLU A 246 5.75 -4.97 -0.70
CA GLU A 246 7.13 -5.44 -0.81
C GLU A 246 8.03 -4.30 -1.26
N TYR A 247 9.21 -4.23 -0.68
CA TYR A 247 10.27 -3.35 -1.09
C TYR A 247 11.58 -4.10 -1.11
N PHE A 248 12.21 -4.15 -2.27
CA PHE A 248 13.52 -4.76 -2.46
C PHE A 248 14.49 -3.76 -3.07
N ARG A 249 15.78 -4.02 -2.89
CA ARG A 249 16.81 -3.26 -3.58
C ARG A 249 16.65 -3.44 -5.08
N ARG A 250 17.12 -2.46 -5.87
CA ARG A 250 17.11 -2.54 -7.34
C ARG A 250 17.64 -3.89 -7.82
N MET A 251 16.86 -4.59 -8.63
CA MET A 251 17.09 -6.00 -8.98
C MET A 251 18.34 -6.22 -9.80
N SER A 252 18.67 -5.34 -10.74
CA SER A 252 19.81 -5.53 -11.66
C SER A 252 19.73 -6.89 -12.41
N GLU A 253 20.85 -7.35 -12.94
CA GLU A 253 20.97 -8.65 -13.62
C GLU A 253 21.38 -9.81 -12.69
N ASP A 254 21.38 -9.58 -11.37
CA ASP A 254 21.79 -10.58 -10.38
C ASP A 254 20.64 -11.56 -10.07
N PRO A 255 20.75 -12.86 -10.44
CA PRO A 255 19.71 -13.87 -10.21
C PRO A 255 19.34 -14.03 -8.73
N LYS A 256 20.30 -13.79 -7.83
CA LYS A 256 20.09 -13.89 -6.38
C LYS A 256 19.25 -12.74 -5.82
N ARG A 257 19.33 -11.57 -6.43
CA ARG A 257 18.43 -10.46 -6.06
C ARG A 257 17.01 -10.71 -6.52
N TRP A 258 16.83 -11.26 -7.72
CA TRP A 258 15.52 -11.65 -8.23
C TRP A 258 14.86 -12.74 -7.40
N SER A 259 15.64 -13.54 -6.65
CA SER A 259 15.10 -14.55 -5.74
C SER A 259 14.45 -13.98 -4.49
N GLN A 260 14.77 -12.77 -4.07
CA GLN A 260 14.29 -12.20 -2.81
C GLN A 260 12.76 -12.06 -2.75
N PRO A 261 12.07 -11.49 -3.77
CA PRO A 261 10.62 -11.50 -3.82
C PRO A 261 10.02 -12.91 -3.75
N PHE A 262 10.59 -13.86 -4.48
CA PHE A 262 10.11 -15.25 -4.47
C PHE A 262 10.29 -15.89 -3.11
N ALA A 263 11.42 -15.67 -2.44
CA ALA A 263 11.64 -16.17 -1.09
C ALA A 263 10.68 -15.56 -0.07
N ALA A 264 10.26 -14.31 -0.26
CA ALA A 264 9.26 -13.67 0.60
C ALA A 264 7.84 -14.22 0.41
N LEU A 265 7.53 -14.75 -0.78
CA LEU A 265 6.21 -15.30 -1.12
C LEU A 265 6.08 -16.81 -0.79
N LEU A 266 7.17 -17.52 -0.56
CA LEU A 266 7.18 -18.94 -0.17
C LEU A 266 6.75 -19.17 1.28
#